data_96c798b00a5d5c5d3bb9ac9dc64402e2
#
_entry.id   96c798b00a5d5c5d3bb9ac9dc64402e2
#
_cell.length_a   1.000
_cell.length_b   1.000
_cell.length_c   1.000
_cell.angle_alpha   90.00
_cell.angle_beta   90.00
_cell.angle_gamma   90.00
#
_symmetry.space_group_name_H-M   'P 1'
#
loop_
_entity.id
_entity.type
_entity.pdbx_description
1 polymer ?
#
loop_
_entity_poly.entity_id
_entity_poly.type
_entity_poly.pdbx_seq_one_letter_code
_entity_poly.pdbx_strand_id
1 'polypeptide(L)'
;MRNSRKYHTEVAKETLTILETTYEGTKAVKTVKFQRLTRSFEELRMEEDETFDEFYAKLKDIVNSAFNLEESIAESKIVRKILKSLPKRFHTKITAIEEVKDADQIPLTELVGNFQTYEMGLGSMGKCGKSN
;
A
#
# COMPACT_ATOMS: atom_id res chain seq x y z
N MET A 1 -48.03 -23.80 -7.62
CA MET A 1 -47.61 -24.22 -6.31
C MET A 1 -46.70 -25.45 -6.31
N ARG A 2 -47.19 -26.54 -6.85
CA ARG A 2 -46.33 -27.73 -6.96
C ARG A 2 -45.08 -27.47 -7.77
N ASN A 3 -45.20 -26.61 -8.77
CA ASN A 3 -44.04 -26.23 -9.60
C ASN A 3 -43.05 -25.37 -8.85
N SER A 4 -43.49 -24.69 -7.80
CA SER A 4 -42.62 -23.89 -6.95
C SER A 4 -41.53 -24.73 -6.33
N ARG A 5 -41.92 -25.90 -5.83
CA ARG A 5 -40.94 -26.76 -5.15
C ARG A 5 -39.84 -27.25 -6.11
N LYS A 6 -40.28 -27.70 -7.30
CA LYS A 6 -39.35 -28.14 -8.32
C LYS A 6 -38.53 -26.97 -8.81
N TYR A 7 -39.18 -25.84 -9.01
CA TYR A 7 -38.52 -24.62 -9.43
C TYR A 7 -37.45 -24.20 -8.43
N HIS A 8 -37.75 -24.22 -7.13
CA HIS A 8 -36.77 -23.87 -6.09
C HIS A 8 -35.58 -24.78 -6.11
N THR A 9 -35.75 -26.07 -6.34
CA THR A 9 -34.63 -27.02 -6.40
C THR A 9 -33.71 -26.71 -7.57
N GLU A 10 -34.29 -26.41 -8.74
CA GLU A 10 -33.50 -26.08 -9.92
C GLU A 10 -32.80 -24.74 -9.77
N VAL A 11 -33.47 -23.74 -9.22
CA VAL A 11 -32.91 -22.45 -8.97
C VAL A 11 -31.75 -22.57 -7.97
N ALA A 12 -31.90 -23.38 -6.95
CA ALA A 12 -30.84 -23.60 -5.97
C ALA A 12 -29.62 -24.20 -6.62
N LYS A 13 -29.76 -25.18 -7.50
CA LYS A 13 -28.65 -25.80 -8.21
C LYS A 13 -27.97 -24.81 -9.13
N GLU A 14 -28.74 -24.05 -9.89
CA GLU A 14 -28.18 -23.02 -10.76
C GLU A 14 -27.48 -21.96 -9.97
N THR A 15 -28.03 -21.55 -8.84
CA THR A 15 -27.44 -20.53 -7.96
C THR A 15 -26.12 -21.04 -7.42
N LEU A 16 -26.05 -22.29 -7.01
CA LEU A 16 -24.78 -22.86 -6.51
C LEU A 16 -23.73 -22.88 -7.61
N THR A 17 -24.10 -23.28 -8.83
CA THR A 17 -23.18 -23.30 -9.96
C THR A 17 -22.68 -21.90 -10.27
N ILE A 18 -23.58 -20.92 -10.29
CA ILE A 18 -23.24 -19.52 -10.53
C ILE A 18 -22.32 -19.01 -9.42
N LEU A 19 -22.63 -19.32 -8.17
CA LEU A 19 -21.81 -18.90 -7.03
C LEU A 19 -20.41 -19.51 -7.11
N GLU A 20 -20.30 -20.78 -7.46
CA GLU A 20 -19.01 -21.44 -7.61
C GLU A 20 -18.20 -20.81 -8.73
N THR A 21 -18.81 -20.59 -9.88
CA THR A 21 -18.17 -19.96 -11.02
C THR A 21 -17.75 -18.55 -10.69
N THR A 22 -18.65 -17.79 -10.05
CA THR A 22 -18.38 -16.41 -9.65
C THR A 22 -17.24 -16.36 -8.62
N TYR A 23 -17.25 -17.28 -7.67
CA TYR A 23 -16.22 -17.34 -6.65
C TYR A 23 -14.84 -17.60 -7.28
N GLU A 24 -14.75 -18.58 -8.18
CA GLU A 24 -13.51 -18.88 -8.87
C GLU A 24 -13.05 -17.73 -9.74
N GLY A 25 -13.98 -17.09 -10.46
CA GLY A 25 -13.68 -15.92 -11.25
C GLY A 25 -13.21 -14.76 -10.38
N THR A 26 -13.89 -14.56 -9.23
CA THR A 26 -13.51 -13.53 -8.28
C THR A 26 -12.11 -13.78 -7.71
N LYS A 27 -11.81 -15.04 -7.40
CA LYS A 27 -10.52 -15.43 -6.90
C LYS A 27 -9.42 -15.17 -7.93
N ALA A 28 -9.66 -15.52 -9.19
CA ALA A 28 -8.72 -15.26 -10.28
C ALA A 28 -8.50 -13.76 -10.47
N VAL A 29 -9.56 -12.97 -10.41
CA VAL A 29 -9.48 -11.52 -10.52
C VAL A 29 -8.69 -10.93 -9.35
N LYS A 30 -8.94 -11.43 -8.14
CA LYS A 30 -8.17 -10.99 -6.96
C LYS A 30 -6.69 -11.28 -7.13
N THR A 31 -6.36 -12.46 -7.63
CA THR A 31 -4.97 -12.86 -7.85
C THR A 31 -4.27 -11.91 -8.83
N VAL A 32 -4.93 -11.63 -9.95
CA VAL A 32 -4.38 -10.71 -10.95
C VAL A 32 -4.22 -9.31 -10.37
N LYS A 33 -5.23 -8.83 -9.65
CA LYS A 33 -5.16 -7.51 -9.03
C LYS A 33 -4.05 -7.44 -8.00
N PHE A 34 -3.90 -8.49 -7.19
CA PHE A 34 -2.84 -8.53 -6.19
C PHE A 34 -1.46 -8.54 -6.84
N GLN A 35 -1.31 -9.28 -7.95
CA GLN A 35 -0.05 -9.28 -8.69
C GLN A 35 0.30 -7.89 -9.21
N ARG A 36 -0.70 -7.16 -9.71
CA ARG A 36 -0.51 -5.78 -10.16
C ARG A 36 -0.12 -4.86 -9.02
N LEU A 37 -0.78 -5.02 -7.87
CA LEU A 37 -0.47 -4.24 -6.69
C LEU A 37 0.94 -4.52 -6.20
N THR A 38 1.34 -5.79 -6.20
CA THR A 38 2.69 -6.19 -5.80
C THR A 38 3.72 -5.53 -6.71
N ARG A 39 3.48 -5.54 -8.00
CA ARG A 39 4.38 -4.90 -8.97
C ARG A 39 4.43 -3.39 -8.73
N SER A 40 3.28 -2.76 -8.54
CA SER A 40 3.22 -1.33 -8.24
C SER A 40 3.97 -1.01 -6.96
N PHE A 41 3.82 -1.85 -5.96
CA PHE A 41 4.53 -1.70 -4.68
C PHE A 41 6.03 -1.78 -4.88
N GLU A 42 6.49 -2.76 -5.65
CA GLU A 42 7.92 -2.97 -5.89
C GLU A 42 8.54 -1.84 -6.71
N GLU A 43 7.79 -1.29 -7.66
CA GLU A 43 8.26 -0.23 -8.55
C GLU A 43 8.12 1.16 -7.95
N LEU A 44 7.33 1.30 -6.89
CA LEU A 44 7.05 2.59 -6.30
C LEU A 44 8.31 3.21 -5.71
N ARG A 45 8.60 4.44 -6.11
CA ARG A 45 9.72 5.23 -5.58
C ARG A 45 9.30 6.68 -5.50
N MET A 46 9.88 7.39 -4.55
CA MET A 46 9.64 8.83 -4.45
C MET A 46 10.49 9.55 -5.49
N GLU A 47 9.84 10.37 -6.28
CA GLU A 47 10.54 11.17 -7.30
C GLU A 47 11.26 12.34 -6.63
N GLU A 48 12.27 12.88 -7.32
CA GLU A 48 13.06 14.00 -6.80
C GLU A 48 12.20 15.25 -6.56
N ASP A 49 11.20 15.47 -7.40
CA ASP A 49 10.32 16.63 -7.30
C ASP A 49 9.03 16.34 -6.52
N GLU A 50 8.92 15.13 -6.00
CA GLU A 50 7.74 14.70 -5.25
C GLU A 50 7.92 14.98 -3.76
N THR A 51 6.82 15.31 -3.08
CA THR A 51 6.86 15.44 -1.62
C THR A 51 6.68 14.07 -0.98
N PHE A 52 7.10 13.95 0.26
CA PHE A 52 6.91 12.69 1.00
C PHE A 52 5.42 12.36 1.10
N ASP A 53 4.57 13.35 1.33
CA ASP A 53 3.13 13.14 1.44
C ASP A 53 2.53 12.58 0.14
N GLU A 54 2.99 13.08 -1.01
CA GLU A 54 2.55 12.58 -2.30
C GLU A 54 2.95 11.13 -2.51
N PHE A 55 4.19 10.81 -2.18
CA PHE A 55 4.71 9.45 -2.24
C PHE A 55 3.93 8.53 -1.29
N TYR A 56 3.75 8.97 -0.05
CA TYR A 56 3.06 8.17 0.95
C TYR A 56 1.60 7.93 0.59
N ALA A 57 0.95 8.90 -0.03
CA ALA A 57 -0.42 8.74 -0.51
C ALA A 57 -0.53 7.61 -1.53
N LYS A 58 0.42 7.53 -2.46
CA LYS A 58 0.47 6.44 -3.43
C LYS A 58 0.70 5.10 -2.76
N LEU A 59 1.62 5.05 -1.82
CA LEU A 59 1.91 3.83 -1.08
C LEU A 59 0.70 3.37 -0.27
N LYS A 60 0.06 4.31 0.41
CA LYS A 60 -1.12 4.04 1.21
C LYS A 60 -2.27 3.50 0.35
N ASP A 61 -2.40 4.03 -0.85
CA ASP A 61 -3.41 3.57 -1.80
C ASP A 61 -3.19 2.10 -2.17
N ILE A 62 -1.94 1.73 -2.42
CA ILE A 62 -1.57 0.35 -2.72
C ILE A 62 -1.87 -0.56 -1.52
N VAL A 63 -1.48 -0.12 -0.33
CA VAL A 63 -1.70 -0.88 0.91
C VAL A 63 -3.19 -1.10 1.16
N ASN A 64 -3.99 -0.05 0.98
CA ASN A 64 -5.44 -0.13 1.17
C ASN A 64 -6.08 -1.05 0.12
N SER A 65 -5.60 -0.98 -1.12
CA SER A 65 -6.10 -1.86 -2.18
C SER A 65 -5.78 -3.32 -1.88
N ALA A 66 -4.59 -3.60 -1.37
CA ALA A 66 -4.21 -4.95 -0.96
C ALA A 66 -5.11 -5.42 0.18
N PHE A 67 -5.36 -4.57 1.15
CA PHE A 67 -6.24 -4.89 2.27
C PHE A 67 -7.65 -5.25 1.77
N ASN A 68 -8.16 -4.51 0.79
CA ASN A 68 -9.48 -4.77 0.21
C ASN A 68 -9.53 -6.11 -0.53
N LEU A 69 -8.38 -6.63 -0.95
CA LEU A 69 -8.27 -7.96 -1.56
C LEU A 69 -8.01 -9.04 -0.52
N GLU A 70 -8.09 -8.68 0.77
CA GLU A 70 -7.81 -9.58 1.89
C GLU A 70 -6.35 -10.03 1.94
N GLU A 71 -5.47 -9.24 1.33
CA GLU A 71 -4.03 -9.50 1.29
C GLU A 71 -3.29 -8.34 1.94
N SER A 72 -3.21 -8.37 3.26
CA SER A 72 -2.54 -7.31 4.01
C SER A 72 -1.04 -7.33 3.82
N ILE A 73 -0.47 -6.14 3.65
CA ILE A 73 0.98 -5.99 3.57
C ILE A 73 1.48 -5.72 4.99
N ALA A 74 2.49 -6.47 5.42
CA ALA A 74 3.05 -6.32 6.75
C ALA A 74 3.62 -4.93 6.96
N GLU A 75 3.44 -4.37 8.15
CA GLU A 75 3.93 -3.04 8.48
C GLU A 75 5.44 -2.92 8.29
N SER A 76 6.20 -3.93 8.70
CA SER A 76 7.66 -3.94 8.52
C SER A 76 8.05 -3.86 7.06
N LYS A 77 7.28 -4.50 6.19
CA LYS A 77 7.54 -4.46 4.74
C LYS A 77 7.28 -3.07 4.19
N ILE A 78 6.24 -2.40 4.69
CA ILE A 78 5.92 -1.03 4.30
C ILE A 78 7.04 -0.09 4.75
N VAL A 79 7.49 -0.23 5.99
CA VAL A 79 8.59 0.57 6.55
C VAL A 79 9.84 0.41 5.70
N ARG A 80 10.21 -0.82 5.38
CA ARG A 80 11.39 -1.09 4.54
C ARG A 80 11.24 -0.47 3.17
N LYS A 81 10.05 -0.54 2.59
CA LYS A 81 9.79 0.04 1.28
C LYS A 81 10.00 1.55 1.30
N ILE A 82 9.50 2.20 2.34
CA ILE A 82 9.68 3.65 2.50
C ILE A 82 11.16 3.98 2.57
N LEU A 83 11.89 3.28 3.44
CA LEU A 83 13.31 3.54 3.64
C LEU A 83 14.13 3.37 2.36
N LYS A 84 13.74 2.44 1.51
CA LYS A 84 14.46 2.17 0.25
C LYS A 84 14.02 3.03 -0.92
N SER A 85 12.90 3.70 -0.80
CA SER A 85 12.29 4.43 -1.92
C SER A 85 12.56 5.91 -1.92
N LEU A 86 13.14 6.44 -0.85
CA LEU A 86 13.34 7.88 -0.69
C LEU A 86 14.58 8.36 -1.44
N PRO A 87 14.53 9.61 -1.97
CA PRO A 87 15.68 10.18 -2.67
C PRO A 87 16.79 10.57 -1.71
N LYS A 88 17.92 10.99 -2.28
CA LYS A 88 19.14 11.31 -1.53
C LYS A 88 18.93 12.35 -0.43
N ARG A 89 18.05 13.30 -0.62
CA ARG A 89 17.81 14.33 0.38
C ARG A 89 17.33 13.80 1.73
N PHE A 90 16.84 12.55 1.75
CA PHE A 90 16.42 11.89 2.97
C PHE A 90 17.48 10.95 3.56
N HIS A 91 18.62 10.76 2.88
CA HIS A 91 19.63 9.79 3.30
C HIS A 91 20.14 10.01 4.73
N THR A 92 20.40 11.26 5.08
CA THR A 92 20.88 11.59 6.42
C THR A 92 19.88 11.14 7.48
N LYS A 93 18.59 11.39 7.23
CA LYS A 93 17.54 11.01 8.18
C LYS A 93 17.37 9.50 8.22
N ILE A 94 17.44 8.84 7.07
CA ILE A 94 17.36 7.38 6.99
C ILE A 94 18.47 6.75 7.82
N THR A 95 19.69 7.20 7.61
CA THR A 95 20.85 6.69 8.33
C THR A 95 20.69 6.88 9.84
N ALA A 96 20.22 8.05 10.25
CA ALA A 96 20.01 8.34 11.66
C ALA A 96 18.96 7.39 12.28
N ILE A 97 17.89 7.13 11.55
CA ILE A 97 16.82 6.23 12.01
C ILE A 97 17.36 4.80 12.11
N GLU A 98 18.06 4.34 11.08
CA GLU A 98 18.57 2.97 11.03
C GLU A 98 19.63 2.68 12.09
N GLU A 99 20.37 3.70 12.52
CA GLU A 99 21.34 3.55 13.59
C GLU A 99 20.70 3.31 14.95
N VAL A 100 19.45 3.78 15.12
CA VAL A 100 18.76 3.70 16.41
C VAL A 100 17.85 2.48 16.49
N LYS A 101 17.18 2.14 15.41
CA LYS A 101 16.20 1.05 15.38
C LYS A 101 16.28 0.27 14.08
N ASP A 102 16.00 -1.04 14.18
CA ASP A 102 15.82 -1.87 13.00
C ASP A 102 14.47 -1.54 12.35
N ALA A 103 14.41 -1.69 11.04
CA ALA A 103 13.18 -1.44 10.29
C ALA A 103 11.98 -2.21 10.85
N ASP A 104 12.22 -3.41 11.37
CA ASP A 104 11.16 -4.25 11.92
C ASP A 104 10.59 -3.70 13.23
N GLN A 105 11.31 -2.81 13.88
CA GLN A 105 10.93 -2.26 15.19
C GLN A 105 10.38 -0.84 15.13
N ILE A 106 10.40 -0.23 13.96
CA ILE A 106 9.93 1.14 13.81
C ILE A 106 8.42 1.13 13.51
N PRO A 107 7.60 1.76 14.35
CA PRO A 107 6.18 1.91 14.01
C PRO A 107 6.02 2.77 12.78
N LEU A 108 5.12 2.37 11.88
CA LEU A 108 4.91 3.09 10.63
C LEU A 108 4.50 4.56 10.89
N THR A 109 3.63 4.79 11.85
CA THR A 109 3.18 6.14 12.17
C THR A 109 4.33 7.03 12.63
N GLU A 110 5.25 6.48 13.41
CA GLU A 110 6.44 7.20 13.87
C GLU A 110 7.34 7.54 12.67
N LEU A 111 7.55 6.57 11.79
CA LEU A 111 8.38 6.76 10.60
C LEU A 111 7.82 7.85 9.71
N VAL A 112 6.52 7.78 9.42
CA VAL A 112 5.84 8.75 8.58
C VAL A 112 5.95 10.15 9.18
N GLY A 113 5.69 10.27 10.49
CA GLY A 113 5.80 11.54 11.18
C GLY A 113 7.21 12.11 11.11
N ASN A 114 8.22 11.26 11.27
CA ASN A 114 9.62 11.68 11.19
C ASN A 114 9.96 12.24 9.82
N PHE A 115 9.54 11.58 8.76
CA PHE A 115 9.84 12.05 7.41
C PHE A 115 9.06 13.30 7.03
N GLN A 116 7.80 13.40 7.47
CA GLN A 116 7.00 14.58 7.25
C GLN A 116 7.65 15.80 7.92
N THR A 117 8.06 15.63 9.16
CA THR A 117 8.73 16.70 9.91
C THR A 117 10.08 17.06 9.28
N TYR A 118 10.83 16.06 8.88
CA TYR A 118 12.13 16.26 8.24
C TYR A 118 11.99 17.03 6.94
N GLU A 119 11.01 16.66 6.12
CA GLU A 119 10.76 17.35 4.86
C GLU A 119 10.35 18.80 5.08
N MET A 120 9.53 19.05 6.08
CA MET A 120 9.15 20.42 6.44
C MET A 120 10.37 21.24 6.79
N GLY A 121 11.30 20.63 7.55
CA GLY A 121 12.56 21.27 7.90
C GLY A 121 13.42 21.57 6.68
N LEU A 122 13.49 20.63 5.75
CA LEU A 122 14.23 20.83 4.50
C LEU A 122 13.61 21.95 3.66
N GLY A 123 12.27 21.94 3.57
CA GLY A 123 11.54 22.95 2.85
C GLY A 123 11.76 24.34 3.42
N SER A 124 11.71 24.45 4.73
CA SER A 124 11.99 25.72 5.42
C SER A 124 13.40 26.19 5.17
N MET A 125 14.35 25.29 5.32
CA MET A 125 15.77 25.60 5.06
C MET A 125 15.98 25.97 3.61
N GLY A 126 15.34 25.25 2.71
CA GLY A 126 15.40 25.54 1.29
C GLY A 126 14.83 26.91 0.95
N LYS A 127 13.72 27.25 1.56
CA LYS A 127 13.10 28.56 1.37
C LYS A 127 14.01 29.68 1.90
N CYS A 128 14.55 29.47 3.08
CA CYS A 128 15.50 30.43 3.66
C CYS A 128 16.70 30.60 2.74
N GLY A 129 17.25 29.48 2.26
CA GLY A 129 18.36 29.51 1.34
C GLY A 129 18.05 30.21 0.03
N LYS A 130 16.85 29.99 -0.48
CA LYS A 130 16.40 30.63 -1.73
C LYS A 130 16.08 32.10 -1.54
N SER A 131 15.53 32.42 -0.40
CA SER A 131 15.19 33.81 -0.08
C SER A 131 16.44 34.65 0.07
N ASN A 132 17.49 34.02 0.46
CA ASN A 132 18.78 34.65 0.58
C ASN A 132 19.43 34.85 -0.78
#